data_6e2585c70d96d7d777f26f25a26be9c1
#
_entry.id   6e2585c70d96d7d777f26f25a26be9c1
#
_cell.length_a   1.000
_cell.length_b   1.000
_cell.length_c   1.000
_cell.angle_alpha   90.00
_cell.angle_beta   90.00
_cell.angle_gamma   90.00
#
_symmetry.space_group_name_H-M   'P 1'
#
loop_
_entity.id
_entity.type
_entity.pdbx_description
1 polymer ?
#
loop_
_entity_poly.entity_id
_entity_poly.type
_entity_poly.pdbx_seq_one_letter_code
_entity_poly.pdbx_strand_id
1 'polypeptide(L)'
;MKKTLFLLTILFSIESFAQLTNENFISEINACLTTNPINGLCESSIYGVMPDWDVSQVTDMSWAFDDQIEFNGDISAWDVSNVTNMSFMFTSNPYSGGTAFNQNIGEWNVSNVTNMEMMFGRSTAFNQNIGNWDVSNVIDMSYMFLGANSFNQDIGNWDVSNVTKMHSMFTSAVSFNQDIGEWNVSNVTNMISMFGNVNGPSPVPYAGAISFNQDIGDWDVSNVDVMINMFKGATAFDQNISAWDVSNVSNMSQMLNLSGLSIANYDALLMGWSTQDVQPSVPLGALGLKYCLGESARQNLINTHNWSILDDSLDCPVANIFYPNELEISIYPNPTTKKVFIDWNDTPLHIALYDLLGNRVLHKNFTNYCDLSHLESGIYKAVISNGLKSTTKKIVKN
;
A
#
# COMPACT_ATOMS: atom_id res chain seq x y z
N MET A 1 33.80 79.77 11.00
CA MET A 1 32.65 78.90 11.24
C MET A 1 33.04 77.51 10.76
N LYS A 2 33.42 76.60 11.67
CA LYS A 2 33.71 75.21 11.36
C LYS A 2 32.40 74.41 11.48
N LYS A 3 31.93 73.84 10.37
CA LYS A 3 30.78 72.92 10.38
C LYS A 3 31.29 71.53 10.77
N THR A 4 30.91 71.06 11.94
CA THR A 4 31.16 69.71 12.41
C THR A 4 30.07 68.81 11.80
N LEU A 5 30.47 67.89 10.92
CA LEU A 5 29.56 66.88 10.30
C LEU A 5 29.46 65.68 11.30
N PHE A 6 28.28 65.51 11.89
CA PHE A 6 27.99 64.34 12.71
C PHE A 6 27.64 63.16 11.77
N LEU A 7 28.54 62.20 11.70
CA LEU A 7 28.27 60.96 11.00
C LEU A 7 27.48 60.04 11.95
N LEU A 8 26.18 59.89 11.71
CA LEU A 8 25.34 58.94 12.43
C LEU A 8 25.59 57.54 11.84
N THR A 9 26.43 56.72 12.45
CA THR A 9 26.55 55.33 12.10
C THR A 9 25.37 54.56 12.69
N ILE A 10 24.42 54.18 11.85
CA ILE A 10 23.37 53.24 12.20
C ILE A 10 24.02 51.87 12.20
N LEU A 11 24.32 51.33 13.38
CA LEU A 11 24.62 49.94 13.55
C LEU A 11 23.32 49.15 13.36
N PHE A 12 23.14 48.54 12.20
CA PHE A 12 22.22 47.42 12.06
C PHE A 12 22.83 46.24 12.84
N SER A 13 22.35 46.00 14.06
CA SER A 13 22.52 44.70 14.66
C SER A 13 21.82 43.70 13.80
N ILE A 14 22.55 42.91 13.04
CA ILE A 14 22.05 41.68 12.47
C ILE A 14 21.82 40.77 13.68
N GLU A 15 20.60 40.75 14.19
CA GLU A 15 20.22 39.70 15.13
C GLU A 15 20.34 38.40 14.34
N SER A 16 21.42 37.68 14.57
CA SER A 16 21.53 36.29 14.13
C SER A 16 20.53 35.52 14.99
N PHE A 17 19.30 35.36 14.45
CA PHE A 17 18.38 34.42 15.05
C PHE A 17 19.08 33.06 15.05
N ALA A 18 19.07 32.39 16.19
CA ALA A 18 19.52 31.00 16.26
C ALA A 18 18.70 30.21 15.26
N GLN A 19 19.35 29.41 14.40
CA GLN A 19 18.71 28.67 13.34
C GLN A 19 18.68 27.18 13.68
N LEU A 20 17.58 26.52 13.40
CA LEU A 20 17.48 25.08 13.53
C LEU A 20 18.21 24.41 12.35
N THR A 21 19.04 23.45 12.71
CA THR A 21 19.82 22.61 11.80
C THR A 21 19.75 21.17 12.28
N ASN A 22 20.23 20.21 11.50
CA ASN A 22 20.28 18.80 11.94
C ASN A 22 21.00 18.59 13.28
N GLU A 23 21.96 19.47 13.63
CA GLU A 23 22.76 19.33 14.86
C GLU A 23 21.96 19.61 16.13
N ASN A 24 21.00 20.55 16.08
CA ASN A 24 20.26 20.99 17.26
C ASN A 24 18.77 20.66 17.24
N PHE A 25 18.19 20.30 16.09
CA PHE A 25 16.75 20.12 15.88
C PHE A 25 16.11 19.16 16.90
N ILE A 26 16.63 17.93 17.01
CA ILE A 26 16.07 16.93 17.94
C ILE A 26 16.25 17.33 19.40
N SER A 27 17.39 17.93 19.75
CA SER A 27 17.61 18.38 21.11
C SER A 27 16.66 19.51 21.54
N GLU A 28 16.32 20.39 20.61
CA GLU A 28 15.35 21.48 20.86
C GLU A 28 13.92 20.96 20.96
N ILE A 29 13.53 19.99 20.11
CA ILE A 29 12.23 19.29 20.24
C ILE A 29 12.11 18.68 21.64
N ASN A 30 13.11 17.91 22.07
CA ASN A 30 13.09 17.25 23.37
C ASN A 30 13.04 18.26 24.53
N ALA A 31 13.80 19.35 24.46
CA ALA A 31 13.76 20.40 25.43
C ALA A 31 12.39 21.07 25.53
N CYS A 32 11.76 21.35 24.38
CA CYS A 32 10.43 21.91 24.28
C CYS A 32 9.38 20.96 24.87
N LEU A 33 9.36 19.71 24.43
CA LEU A 33 8.34 18.72 24.81
C LEU A 33 8.50 18.24 26.27
N THR A 34 9.66 18.43 26.90
CA THR A 34 9.83 18.21 28.34
C THR A 34 8.89 19.11 29.17
N THR A 35 8.63 20.33 28.69
CA THR A 35 7.78 21.30 29.40
C THR A 35 6.37 21.39 28.79
N ASN A 36 6.22 21.13 27.50
CA ASN A 36 4.97 21.25 26.74
C ASN A 36 4.74 20.02 25.86
N PRO A 37 4.50 18.83 26.43
CA PRO A 37 4.50 17.57 25.69
C PRO A 37 3.35 17.43 24.67
N ILE A 38 2.24 18.17 24.88
CA ILE A 38 1.02 18.01 24.06
C ILE A 38 1.07 18.88 22.81
N ASN A 39 1.47 20.15 22.94
CA ASN A 39 1.26 21.14 21.86
C ASN A 39 2.56 21.88 21.43
N GLY A 40 3.68 21.65 22.10
CA GLY A 40 4.96 22.29 21.77
C GLY A 40 4.99 23.82 21.97
N LEU A 41 4.06 24.40 22.76
CA LEU A 41 4.02 25.85 23.03
C LEU A 41 5.09 26.25 24.07
N CYS A 42 6.36 26.01 23.76
CA CYS A 42 7.51 26.26 24.62
C CYS A 42 7.99 27.71 24.49
N GLU A 43 7.31 28.66 25.13
CA GLU A 43 7.59 30.09 25.05
C GLU A 43 9.03 30.49 25.53
N SER A 44 9.67 29.65 26.30
CA SER A 44 11.05 29.87 26.78
C SER A 44 12.11 29.44 25.76
N SER A 45 11.78 28.82 24.68
CA SER A 45 12.72 28.46 23.62
C SER A 45 13.23 29.71 22.90
N ILE A 46 14.52 29.72 22.58
CA ILE A 46 15.14 30.80 21.77
C ILE A 46 14.61 30.84 20.34
N TYR A 47 13.93 29.79 19.91
CA TYR A 47 13.28 29.67 18.59
C TYR A 47 11.78 30.05 18.62
N GLY A 48 11.25 30.45 19.79
CA GLY A 48 9.83 30.70 19.98
C GLY A 48 9.01 29.41 20.18
N VAL A 49 7.71 29.49 19.97
CA VAL A 49 6.82 28.33 20.03
C VAL A 49 7.06 27.41 18.86
N MET A 50 6.99 26.09 19.06
CA MET A 50 7.34 25.10 18.04
C MET A 50 6.56 25.25 16.72
N PRO A 51 5.27 25.60 16.69
CA PRO A 51 4.56 25.88 15.45
C PRO A 51 5.21 26.92 14.53
N ASP A 52 5.91 27.90 15.10
CA ASP A 52 6.54 29.01 14.37
C ASP A 52 8.04 28.77 14.07
N TRP A 53 8.56 27.59 14.37
CA TRP A 53 9.98 27.32 14.14
C TRP A 53 10.35 27.32 12.65
N ASP A 54 11.44 28.03 12.33
CA ASP A 54 12.07 27.94 11.01
C ASP A 54 12.92 26.67 10.92
N VAL A 55 12.36 25.65 10.26
CA VAL A 55 13.00 24.35 10.04
C VAL A 55 13.60 24.22 8.64
N SER A 56 13.61 25.30 7.85
CA SER A 56 14.01 25.29 6.43
C SER A 56 15.44 24.82 6.16
N GLN A 57 16.31 24.79 7.19
CA GLN A 57 17.67 24.27 7.06
C GLN A 57 17.83 22.84 7.59
N VAL A 58 16.74 22.22 8.05
CA VAL A 58 16.74 20.83 8.51
C VAL A 58 16.55 19.92 7.31
N THR A 59 17.45 18.97 7.09
CA THR A 59 17.38 17.99 6.02
C THR A 59 17.12 16.58 6.53
N ASP A 60 17.28 16.35 7.83
CA ASP A 60 17.02 15.08 8.50
C ASP A 60 16.10 15.30 9.71
N MET A 61 14.88 14.80 9.61
CA MET A 61 13.87 14.85 10.68
C MET A 61 13.62 13.46 11.27
N SER A 62 14.52 12.50 11.02
CA SER A 62 14.36 11.16 11.57
C SER A 62 14.31 11.19 13.09
N TRP A 63 13.41 10.39 13.68
CA TRP A 63 13.21 10.26 15.13
C TRP A 63 12.75 11.54 15.86
N ALA A 64 12.36 12.61 15.14
CA ALA A 64 12.10 13.93 15.73
C ALA A 64 11.05 13.88 16.87
N PHE A 65 10.00 13.10 16.72
CA PHE A 65 8.94 12.92 17.72
C PHE A 65 8.81 11.45 18.17
N ASP A 66 9.90 10.69 18.08
CA ASP A 66 9.89 9.29 18.52
C ASP A 66 9.52 9.20 20.00
N ASP A 67 8.56 8.32 20.28
CA ASP A 67 7.97 8.07 21.61
C ASP A 67 7.34 9.32 22.32
N GLN A 68 7.10 10.40 21.57
CA GLN A 68 6.36 11.57 22.05
C GLN A 68 4.85 11.29 21.95
N ILE A 69 4.38 10.37 22.79
CA ILE A 69 3.03 9.76 22.66
C ILE A 69 1.87 10.74 22.83
N GLU A 70 2.06 11.84 23.57
CA GLU A 70 1.04 12.86 23.83
C GLU A 70 1.08 14.01 22.82
N PHE A 71 2.15 14.09 21.99
CA PHE A 71 2.32 15.22 21.09
C PHE A 71 1.26 15.25 19.99
N ASN A 72 0.59 16.39 19.92
CA ASN A 72 -0.38 16.73 18.87
C ASN A 72 -0.34 18.24 18.57
N GLY A 73 0.85 18.85 18.57
CA GLY A 73 1.04 20.26 18.26
C GLY A 73 0.90 20.53 16.76
N ASP A 74 0.41 21.72 16.43
CA ASP A 74 0.29 22.16 15.05
C ASP A 74 1.68 22.53 14.50
N ILE A 75 2.13 21.76 13.53
CA ILE A 75 3.40 21.96 12.81
C ILE A 75 3.15 22.06 11.30
N SER A 76 1.92 22.36 10.91
CA SER A 76 1.50 22.45 9.51
C SER A 76 2.23 23.54 8.71
N ALA A 77 2.69 24.58 9.38
CA ALA A 77 3.41 25.70 8.77
C ALA A 77 4.91 25.43 8.53
N TRP A 78 5.46 24.30 8.99
CA TRP A 78 6.87 24.00 8.79
C TRP A 78 7.25 23.87 7.32
N ASP A 79 8.31 24.55 6.90
CA ASP A 79 8.91 24.35 5.58
C ASP A 79 9.86 23.13 5.62
N VAL A 80 9.32 22.00 5.18
CA VAL A 80 10.05 20.72 5.11
C VAL A 80 10.63 20.43 3.73
N SER A 81 10.62 21.42 2.82
CA SER A 81 11.00 21.24 1.42
C SER A 81 12.45 20.79 1.21
N ASN A 82 13.33 20.97 2.18
CA ASN A 82 14.71 20.50 2.13
C ASN A 82 14.93 19.15 2.83
N VAL A 83 13.89 18.55 3.43
CA VAL A 83 14.00 17.30 4.17
C VAL A 83 14.15 16.13 3.19
N THR A 84 15.13 15.28 3.47
CA THR A 84 15.39 14.06 2.69
C THR A 84 15.11 12.78 3.47
N ASN A 85 15.06 12.86 4.81
CA ASN A 85 14.83 11.73 5.70
C ASN A 85 13.79 12.07 6.77
N MET A 86 12.68 11.33 6.76
CA MET A 86 11.59 11.42 7.75
C MET A 86 11.38 10.09 8.50
N SER A 87 12.37 9.19 8.46
CA SER A 87 12.21 7.87 9.07
C SER A 87 11.96 7.97 10.58
N PHE A 88 11.03 7.15 11.09
CA PHE A 88 10.67 7.08 12.52
C PHE A 88 10.17 8.40 13.13
N MET A 89 9.76 9.39 12.31
CA MET A 89 9.49 10.75 12.82
C MET A 89 8.38 10.80 13.88
N PHE A 90 7.29 10.06 13.72
CA PHE A 90 6.14 10.04 14.63
C PHE A 90 5.88 8.67 15.24
N THR A 91 6.87 7.81 15.29
CA THR A 91 6.71 6.45 15.81
C THR A 91 6.63 6.41 17.32
N SER A 92 6.24 5.27 17.86
CA SER A 92 6.33 4.99 19.29
C SER A 92 6.84 3.56 19.53
N ASN A 93 7.36 3.32 20.72
CA ASN A 93 7.73 1.96 21.10
C ASN A 93 6.50 1.05 21.24
N PRO A 94 6.65 -0.28 21.12
CA PRO A 94 5.53 -1.24 21.11
C PRO A 94 4.67 -1.23 22.39
N TYR A 95 5.17 -0.67 23.47
CA TYR A 95 4.53 -0.71 24.78
C TYR A 95 3.87 0.62 25.18
N SER A 96 4.09 1.69 24.41
CA SER A 96 3.59 3.04 24.71
C SER A 96 2.13 3.27 24.34
N GLY A 97 1.49 2.36 23.61
CA GLY A 97 0.07 2.47 23.23
C GLY A 97 -0.22 3.30 21.98
N GLY A 98 0.81 3.81 21.31
CA GLY A 98 0.71 4.62 20.08
C GLY A 98 0.81 6.13 20.35
N THR A 99 0.86 6.93 19.28
CA THR A 99 0.97 8.39 19.37
C THR A 99 -0.37 9.07 19.12
N ALA A 100 -0.55 10.25 19.75
CA ALA A 100 -1.74 11.10 19.60
C ALA A 100 -1.67 12.02 18.36
N PHE A 101 -0.53 12.05 17.65
CA PHE A 101 -0.32 12.97 16.54
C PHE A 101 -1.35 12.76 15.43
N ASN A 102 -2.09 13.84 15.13
CA ASN A 102 -3.11 13.86 14.08
C ASN A 102 -3.33 15.26 13.53
N GLN A 103 -2.26 16.06 13.36
CA GLN A 103 -2.36 17.39 12.78
C GLN A 103 -2.28 17.34 11.26
N ASN A 104 -2.92 18.34 10.62
CA ASN A 104 -2.93 18.43 9.16
C ASN A 104 -1.54 18.82 8.64
N ILE A 105 -0.88 17.89 7.99
CA ILE A 105 0.42 18.04 7.33
C ILE A 105 0.33 17.80 5.82
N GLY A 106 -0.89 17.81 5.27
CA GLY A 106 -1.14 17.52 3.86
C GLY A 106 -0.51 18.51 2.87
N GLU A 107 -0.21 19.73 3.32
CA GLU A 107 0.44 20.77 2.51
C GLU A 107 1.99 20.74 2.58
N TRP A 108 2.58 19.81 3.33
CA TRP A 108 4.03 19.67 3.36
C TRP A 108 4.59 19.31 1.98
N ASN A 109 5.63 20.03 1.57
CA ASN A 109 6.39 19.66 0.37
C ASN A 109 7.42 18.56 0.71
N VAL A 110 7.06 17.32 0.46
CA VAL A 110 7.91 16.14 0.74
C VAL A 110 8.67 15.65 -0.49
N SER A 111 8.68 16.42 -1.58
CA SER A 111 9.22 15.98 -2.88
C SER A 111 10.72 15.64 -2.87
N ASN A 112 11.48 16.06 -1.86
CA ASN A 112 12.89 15.70 -1.68
C ASN A 112 13.11 14.50 -0.75
N VAL A 113 12.05 13.97 -0.12
CA VAL A 113 12.18 12.87 0.83
C VAL A 113 12.46 11.56 0.10
N THR A 114 13.49 10.85 0.54
CA THR A 114 13.88 9.54 -0.01
C THR A 114 13.63 8.40 0.96
N ASN A 115 13.46 8.69 2.25
CA ASN A 115 13.24 7.70 3.30
C ASN A 115 12.09 8.10 4.21
N MET A 116 11.02 7.28 4.19
CA MET A 116 9.84 7.38 5.06
C MET A 116 9.65 6.13 5.93
N GLU A 117 10.74 5.36 6.15
CA GLU A 117 10.68 4.15 6.98
C GLU A 117 10.04 4.47 8.34
N MET A 118 8.97 3.73 8.66
CA MET A 118 8.27 3.79 9.96
C MET A 118 7.81 5.21 10.39
N MET A 119 7.66 6.15 9.45
CA MET A 119 7.32 7.55 9.76
C MET A 119 6.08 7.68 10.64
N PHE A 120 5.04 6.93 10.40
CA PHE A 120 3.81 6.87 11.19
C PHE A 120 3.63 5.50 11.88
N GLY A 121 4.73 4.79 12.10
CA GLY A 121 4.68 3.51 12.79
C GLY A 121 4.06 3.65 14.17
N ARG A 122 2.93 2.94 14.42
CA ARG A 122 2.13 3.03 15.66
C ARG A 122 1.56 4.42 15.96
N SER A 123 1.43 5.28 14.96
CA SER A 123 0.65 6.52 15.08
C SER A 123 -0.84 6.19 15.04
N THR A 124 -1.35 5.67 16.15
CA THR A 124 -2.71 5.07 16.21
C THR A 124 -3.82 6.06 15.94
N ALA A 125 -3.60 7.35 16.18
CA ALA A 125 -4.57 8.43 15.95
C ALA A 125 -4.47 9.06 14.56
N PHE A 126 -3.34 8.89 13.84
CA PHE A 126 -3.09 9.59 12.59
C PHE A 126 -4.05 9.15 11.48
N ASN A 127 -4.78 10.13 10.93
CA ASN A 127 -5.69 9.94 9.79
C ASN A 127 -5.88 11.23 8.99
N GLN A 128 -4.81 12.00 8.76
CA GLN A 128 -4.89 13.22 7.96
C GLN A 128 -4.65 12.94 6.48
N ASN A 129 -5.28 13.78 5.63
CA ASN A 129 -5.13 13.65 4.20
C ASN A 129 -3.70 14.03 3.76
N ILE A 130 -2.98 13.06 3.24
CA ILE A 130 -1.63 13.16 2.68
C ILE A 130 -1.58 12.68 1.22
N GLY A 131 -2.74 12.53 0.57
CA GLY A 131 -2.85 12.03 -0.80
C GLY A 131 -2.21 12.92 -1.85
N ASN A 132 -1.99 14.21 -1.55
CA ASN A 132 -1.32 15.15 -2.45
C ASN A 132 0.22 15.17 -2.32
N TRP A 133 0.80 14.39 -1.40
CA TRP A 133 2.25 14.34 -1.27
C TRP A 133 2.92 13.81 -2.54
N ASP A 134 3.95 14.52 -3.00
CA ASP A 134 4.84 14.01 -4.04
C ASP A 134 5.88 13.06 -3.39
N VAL A 135 5.61 11.76 -3.49
CA VAL A 135 6.48 10.71 -2.95
C VAL A 135 7.36 10.06 -4.02
N SER A 136 7.43 10.66 -5.21
CA SER A 136 8.10 10.06 -6.38
C SER A 136 9.61 9.82 -6.19
N ASN A 137 10.24 10.47 -5.20
CA ASN A 137 11.65 10.24 -4.85
C ASN A 137 11.86 9.25 -3.70
N VAL A 138 10.79 8.73 -3.08
CA VAL A 138 10.91 7.82 -1.95
C VAL A 138 11.37 6.44 -2.40
N ILE A 139 12.36 5.90 -1.69
CA ILE A 139 12.96 4.58 -1.94
C ILE A 139 12.53 3.57 -0.87
N ASP A 140 12.35 4.02 0.37
CA ASP A 140 12.01 3.17 1.52
C ASP A 140 10.73 3.64 2.20
N MET A 141 9.68 2.80 2.11
CA MET A 141 8.39 2.97 2.82
C MET A 141 8.14 1.82 3.80
N SER A 142 9.18 1.09 4.19
CA SER A 142 9.04 -0.03 5.12
C SER A 142 8.40 0.43 6.43
N TYR A 143 7.44 -0.33 6.94
CA TYR A 143 6.74 -0.04 8.21
C TYR A 143 6.00 1.31 8.29
N MET A 144 5.89 2.09 7.22
CA MET A 144 5.44 3.49 7.27
C MET A 144 4.14 3.67 8.06
N PHE A 145 3.18 2.77 7.94
CA PHE A 145 1.90 2.78 8.64
C PHE A 145 1.69 1.55 9.53
N LEU A 146 2.77 0.90 9.97
CA LEU A 146 2.68 -0.23 10.89
C LEU A 146 1.88 0.17 12.13
N GLY A 147 0.72 -0.48 12.37
CA GLY A 147 -0.12 -0.21 13.54
C GLY A 147 -0.75 1.19 13.56
N ALA A 148 -0.78 1.91 12.45
CA ALA A 148 -1.53 3.16 12.28
C ALA A 148 -3.04 2.84 12.16
N ASN A 149 -3.65 2.53 13.30
CA ASN A 149 -4.97 1.91 13.37
C ASN A 149 -6.11 2.73 12.76
N SER A 150 -6.01 4.07 12.81
CA SER A 150 -7.03 4.97 12.27
C SER A 150 -6.80 5.35 10.81
N PHE A 151 -5.59 5.08 10.26
CA PHE A 151 -5.22 5.56 8.93
C PHE A 151 -6.05 4.88 7.84
N ASN A 152 -6.78 5.70 7.08
CA ASN A 152 -7.58 5.27 5.93
C ASN A 152 -7.78 6.41 4.93
N GLN A 153 -6.73 7.19 4.63
CA GLN A 153 -6.80 8.25 3.64
C GLN A 153 -6.41 7.75 2.25
N ASP A 154 -7.00 8.38 1.24
CA ASP A 154 -6.72 8.06 -0.15
C ASP A 154 -5.28 8.45 -0.51
N ILE A 155 -4.50 7.43 -0.86
CA ILE A 155 -3.10 7.52 -1.31
C ILE A 155 -2.90 6.81 -2.66
N GLY A 156 -4.00 6.52 -3.36
CA GLY A 156 -3.98 5.81 -4.64
C GLY A 156 -3.21 6.53 -5.74
N ASN A 157 -3.13 7.86 -5.67
CA ASN A 157 -2.40 8.67 -6.65
C ASN A 157 -0.88 8.80 -6.38
N TRP A 158 -0.35 8.20 -5.32
CA TRP A 158 1.08 8.26 -5.06
C TRP A 158 1.89 7.58 -6.16
N ASP A 159 2.91 8.25 -6.69
CA ASP A 159 3.90 7.63 -7.55
C ASP A 159 4.93 6.87 -6.70
N VAL A 160 4.74 5.56 -6.57
CA VAL A 160 5.62 4.67 -5.81
C VAL A 160 6.62 3.93 -6.70
N SER A 161 6.78 4.36 -7.95
CA SER A 161 7.58 3.66 -8.96
C SER A 161 9.08 3.55 -8.62
N ASN A 162 9.60 4.41 -7.74
CA ASN A 162 10.98 4.34 -7.25
C ASN A 162 11.13 3.57 -5.93
N VAL A 163 10.04 3.14 -5.31
CA VAL A 163 10.09 2.42 -4.04
C VAL A 163 10.59 0.99 -4.26
N THR A 164 11.60 0.61 -3.49
CA THR A 164 12.19 -0.75 -3.52
C THR A 164 11.84 -1.58 -2.28
N LYS A 165 11.42 -0.91 -1.20
CA LYS A 165 11.12 -1.54 0.08
C LYS A 165 9.75 -1.10 0.60
N MET A 166 8.83 -2.08 0.75
CA MET A 166 7.48 -1.89 1.29
C MET A 166 7.12 -2.90 2.38
N HIS A 167 8.13 -3.60 2.93
CA HIS A 167 7.84 -4.63 3.91
C HIS A 167 7.16 -4.04 5.14
N SER A 168 6.12 -4.73 5.60
CA SER A 168 5.31 -4.34 6.77
C SER A 168 4.64 -2.96 6.69
N MET A 169 4.50 -2.35 5.49
CA MET A 169 4.00 -0.98 5.35
C MET A 169 2.63 -0.78 5.99
N PHE A 170 1.71 -1.73 5.85
CA PHE A 170 0.36 -1.68 6.42
C PHE A 170 0.10 -2.79 7.45
N THR A 171 1.17 -3.39 8.00
CA THR A 171 1.01 -4.36 9.08
C THR A 171 0.17 -3.76 10.20
N SER A 172 -0.94 -4.42 10.56
CA SER A 172 -1.86 -3.97 11.61
C SER A 172 -2.50 -2.57 11.39
N ALA A 173 -2.49 -2.04 10.18
CA ALA A 173 -3.27 -0.87 9.81
C ALA A 173 -4.75 -1.29 9.63
N VAL A 174 -5.44 -1.51 10.75
CA VAL A 174 -6.73 -2.23 10.78
C VAL A 174 -7.87 -1.54 10.04
N SER A 175 -7.80 -0.21 9.85
CA SER A 175 -8.82 0.56 9.14
C SER A 175 -8.50 0.75 7.65
N PHE A 176 -7.26 0.48 7.22
CA PHE A 176 -6.81 0.80 5.86
C PHE A 176 -7.53 -0.07 4.82
N ASN A 177 -8.21 0.59 3.88
CA ASN A 177 -8.89 -0.05 2.76
C ASN A 177 -9.05 0.90 1.56
N GLN A 178 -8.01 1.67 1.22
CA GLN A 178 -8.04 2.56 0.06
C GLN A 178 -7.51 1.85 -1.19
N ASP A 179 -8.02 2.31 -2.34
CA ASP A 179 -7.62 1.77 -3.63
C ASP A 179 -6.18 2.16 -3.96
N ILE A 180 -5.33 1.14 -4.06
CA ILE A 180 -3.91 1.24 -4.41
C ILE A 180 -3.57 0.32 -5.60
N GLY A 181 -4.59 -0.11 -6.35
CA GLY A 181 -4.45 -1.03 -7.48
C GLY A 181 -3.59 -0.48 -8.61
N GLU A 182 -3.56 0.84 -8.80
CA GLU A 182 -2.77 1.50 -9.84
C GLU A 182 -1.29 1.76 -9.43
N TRP A 183 -0.86 1.38 -8.23
CA TRP A 183 0.53 1.55 -7.83
C TRP A 183 1.49 0.75 -8.70
N ASN A 184 2.53 1.40 -9.22
CA ASN A 184 3.62 0.72 -9.89
C ASN A 184 4.62 0.16 -8.85
N VAL A 185 4.45 -1.11 -8.50
CA VAL A 185 5.29 -1.82 -7.52
C VAL A 185 6.42 -2.64 -8.17
N SER A 186 6.67 -2.46 -9.48
CA SER A 186 7.61 -3.28 -10.25
C SER A 186 9.06 -3.24 -9.75
N ASN A 187 9.45 -2.23 -8.97
CA ASN A 187 10.78 -2.15 -8.37
C ASN A 187 10.86 -2.74 -6.95
N VAL A 188 9.73 -3.18 -6.38
CA VAL A 188 9.70 -3.76 -5.04
C VAL A 188 10.24 -5.18 -5.06
N THR A 189 11.18 -5.50 -4.16
CA THR A 189 11.77 -6.83 -4.05
C THR A 189 11.33 -7.60 -2.81
N ASN A 190 10.76 -6.92 -1.82
CA ASN A 190 10.40 -7.50 -0.53
C ASN A 190 9.03 -6.99 -0.07
N MET A 191 8.05 -7.90 0.04
CA MET A 191 6.69 -7.63 0.50
C MET A 191 6.34 -8.38 1.80
N ILE A 192 7.36 -8.71 2.62
CA ILE A 192 7.15 -9.39 3.90
C ILE A 192 6.12 -8.60 4.73
N SER A 193 5.08 -9.30 5.19
CA SER A 193 4.05 -8.77 6.10
C SER A 193 3.36 -7.48 5.63
N MET A 194 3.38 -7.12 4.33
CA MET A 194 2.88 -5.82 3.86
C MET A 194 1.47 -5.50 4.39
N PHE A 195 0.56 -6.47 4.39
CA PHE A 195 -0.79 -6.37 4.95
C PHE A 195 -1.02 -7.36 6.09
N GLY A 196 -0.01 -8.12 6.44
CA GLY A 196 -0.13 -9.20 7.38
C GLY A 196 0.13 -8.78 8.82
N ASN A 197 0.06 -9.77 9.71
CA ASN A 197 0.50 -9.59 11.08
C ASN A 197 1.94 -10.10 11.26
N VAL A 198 2.67 -9.47 12.16
CA VAL A 198 3.96 -9.97 12.61
C VAL A 198 3.80 -10.68 13.95
N ASN A 199 4.44 -11.85 14.11
CA ASN A 199 4.57 -12.47 15.40
C ASN A 199 5.64 -11.70 16.20
N GLY A 200 5.23 -10.69 16.94
CA GLY A 200 6.14 -9.89 17.77
C GLY A 200 5.91 -10.13 19.27
N PRO A 201 6.87 -9.77 20.12
CA PRO A 201 6.75 -9.88 21.57
C PRO A 201 5.77 -8.86 22.21
N SER A 202 4.95 -8.19 21.38
CA SER A 202 3.97 -7.23 21.86
C SER A 202 2.88 -7.92 22.70
N PRO A 203 2.46 -7.34 23.82
CA PRO A 203 1.33 -7.84 24.60
C PRO A 203 -0.02 -7.73 23.87
N VAL A 204 -0.07 -6.97 22.76
CA VAL A 204 -1.26 -6.90 21.88
C VAL A 204 -0.95 -7.72 20.64
N PRO A 205 -1.73 -8.77 20.33
CA PRO A 205 -1.56 -9.49 19.08
C PRO A 205 -1.80 -8.52 17.93
N TYR A 206 -0.79 -8.32 17.09
CA TYR A 206 -0.97 -7.55 15.85
C TYR A 206 -1.94 -8.31 14.95
N ALA A 207 -3.09 -7.72 14.65
CA ALA A 207 -3.95 -8.19 13.59
C ALA A 207 -3.28 -7.90 12.23
N GLY A 208 -3.69 -8.57 11.16
CA GLY A 208 -3.38 -8.08 9.79
C GLY A 208 -4.10 -6.77 9.50
N ALA A 209 -3.97 -6.26 8.28
CA ALA A 209 -4.82 -5.20 7.76
C ALA A 209 -6.24 -5.77 7.52
N ILE A 210 -7.01 -5.92 8.59
CA ILE A 210 -8.25 -6.72 8.62
C ILE A 210 -9.37 -6.16 7.73
N SER A 211 -9.29 -4.89 7.34
CA SER A 211 -10.28 -4.24 6.46
C SER A 211 -9.85 -4.22 5.00
N PHE A 212 -8.56 -4.50 4.71
CA PHE A 212 -8.03 -4.36 3.35
C PHE A 212 -8.60 -5.41 2.41
N ASN A 213 -9.25 -4.96 1.34
CA ASN A 213 -9.83 -5.81 0.29
C ASN A 213 -9.91 -5.08 -1.06
N GLN A 214 -8.87 -4.34 -1.44
CA GLN A 214 -8.81 -3.67 -2.73
C GLN A 214 -8.17 -4.56 -3.79
N ASP A 215 -8.57 -4.35 -5.06
CA ASP A 215 -8.05 -5.10 -6.18
C ASP A 215 -6.59 -4.69 -6.47
N ILE A 216 -5.69 -5.62 -6.26
CA ILE A 216 -4.25 -5.50 -6.52
C ILE A 216 -3.78 -6.59 -7.51
N GLY A 217 -4.72 -7.20 -8.23
CA GLY A 217 -4.44 -8.28 -9.16
C GLY A 217 -3.54 -7.89 -10.33
N ASP A 218 -3.46 -6.60 -10.64
CA ASP A 218 -2.66 -6.04 -11.73
C ASP A 218 -1.24 -5.58 -11.30
N TRP A 219 -0.88 -5.74 -10.03
CA TRP A 219 0.47 -5.43 -9.58
C TRP A 219 1.53 -6.28 -10.28
N ASP A 220 2.57 -5.64 -10.81
CA ASP A 220 3.77 -6.33 -11.28
C ASP A 220 4.66 -6.70 -10.09
N VAL A 221 4.56 -7.95 -9.64
CA VAL A 221 5.34 -8.49 -8.53
C VAL A 221 6.52 -9.36 -9.01
N SER A 222 6.86 -9.31 -10.29
CA SER A 222 7.85 -10.18 -10.93
C SER A 222 9.27 -10.05 -10.34
N ASN A 223 9.57 -8.93 -9.67
CA ASN A 223 10.84 -8.72 -8.98
C ASN A 223 10.82 -9.08 -7.50
N VAL A 224 9.68 -9.50 -6.96
CA VAL A 224 9.58 -9.86 -5.54
C VAL A 224 10.13 -11.26 -5.31
N ASP A 225 11.06 -11.39 -4.35
CA ASP A 225 11.63 -12.68 -3.97
C ASP A 225 11.03 -13.27 -2.68
N VAL A 226 10.45 -12.43 -1.81
CA VAL A 226 9.94 -12.85 -0.50
C VAL A 226 8.59 -12.21 -0.18
N MET A 227 7.59 -13.08 0.16
CA MET A 227 6.22 -12.68 0.53
C MET A 227 5.78 -13.29 1.88
N ILE A 228 6.71 -13.52 2.81
CA ILE A 228 6.40 -14.12 4.13
C ILE A 228 5.35 -13.27 4.84
N ASN A 229 4.29 -13.91 5.37
CA ASN A 229 3.20 -13.27 6.11
C ASN A 229 2.43 -12.17 5.34
N MET A 230 2.56 -12.01 4.03
CA MET A 230 2.07 -10.81 3.31
C MET A 230 0.60 -10.49 3.58
N PHE A 231 -0.28 -11.50 3.66
CA PHE A 231 -1.71 -11.35 3.97
C PHE A 231 -2.12 -12.11 5.23
N LYS A 232 -1.17 -12.48 6.08
CA LYS A 232 -1.47 -13.23 7.29
C LYS A 232 -2.44 -12.46 8.20
N GLY A 233 -3.63 -13.02 8.43
CA GLY A 233 -4.66 -12.40 9.24
C GLY A 233 -5.37 -11.20 8.59
N ALA A 234 -5.19 -10.95 7.29
CA ALA A 234 -5.96 -9.99 6.51
C ALA A 234 -7.34 -10.60 6.19
N THR A 235 -8.23 -10.59 7.17
CA THR A 235 -9.47 -11.38 7.16
C THR A 235 -10.52 -10.92 6.16
N ALA A 236 -10.42 -9.68 5.64
CA ALA A 236 -11.29 -9.18 4.58
C ALA A 236 -10.74 -9.44 3.18
N PHE A 237 -9.42 -9.75 3.04
CA PHE A 237 -8.77 -9.85 1.75
C PHE A 237 -9.27 -11.05 0.95
N ASP A 238 -10.05 -10.79 -0.11
CA ASP A 238 -10.59 -11.80 -1.02
C ASP A 238 -10.49 -11.32 -2.48
N GLN A 239 -9.26 -11.03 -2.95
CA GLN A 239 -9.01 -10.57 -4.32
C GLN A 239 -8.30 -11.64 -5.15
N ASN A 240 -8.52 -11.57 -6.45
CA ASN A 240 -7.90 -12.49 -7.40
C ASN A 240 -6.48 -12.05 -7.75
N ILE A 241 -5.50 -12.74 -7.19
CA ILE A 241 -4.06 -12.55 -7.44
C ILE A 241 -3.44 -13.68 -8.30
N SER A 242 -4.26 -14.44 -9.00
CA SER A 242 -3.80 -15.57 -9.84
C SER A 242 -2.92 -15.15 -11.02
N ALA A 243 -2.99 -13.87 -11.43
CA ALA A 243 -2.21 -13.33 -12.54
C ALA A 243 -0.80 -12.85 -12.10
N TRP A 244 -0.51 -12.79 -10.80
CA TRP A 244 0.81 -12.40 -10.31
C TRP A 244 1.89 -13.33 -10.86
N ASP A 245 2.97 -12.75 -11.39
CA ASP A 245 4.17 -13.51 -11.75
C ASP A 245 4.98 -13.78 -10.48
N VAL A 246 4.89 -15.02 -10.01
CA VAL A 246 5.59 -15.50 -8.80
C VAL A 246 6.84 -16.33 -9.11
N SER A 247 7.32 -16.29 -10.35
CA SER A 247 8.45 -17.10 -10.81
C SER A 247 9.76 -16.83 -10.04
N ASN A 248 9.92 -15.62 -9.48
CA ASN A 248 11.09 -15.26 -8.66
C ASN A 248 10.90 -15.50 -7.16
N VAL A 249 9.68 -15.78 -6.71
CA VAL A 249 9.41 -15.87 -5.26
C VAL A 249 9.97 -17.15 -4.68
N SER A 250 10.84 -17.01 -3.69
CA SER A 250 11.50 -18.15 -3.00
C SER A 250 10.86 -18.51 -1.65
N ASN A 251 10.07 -17.61 -1.05
CA ASN A 251 9.48 -17.86 0.28
C ASN A 251 8.14 -17.15 0.47
N MET A 252 7.08 -17.94 0.64
CA MET A 252 5.70 -17.51 0.95
C MET A 252 5.22 -18.11 2.28
N SER A 253 6.13 -18.35 3.24
CA SER A 253 5.77 -18.92 4.54
C SER A 253 4.68 -18.09 5.21
N GLN A 254 3.60 -18.74 5.61
CA GLN A 254 2.45 -18.12 6.28
C GLN A 254 1.76 -17.00 5.48
N MET A 255 2.04 -16.85 4.17
CA MET A 255 1.59 -15.71 3.34
C MET A 255 0.08 -15.49 3.43
N LEU A 256 -0.69 -16.57 3.36
CA LEU A 256 -2.15 -16.54 3.30
C LEU A 256 -2.82 -17.07 4.58
N ASN A 257 -2.04 -17.32 5.64
CA ASN A 257 -2.58 -17.88 6.87
C ASN A 257 -3.67 -16.98 7.46
N LEU A 258 -4.88 -17.52 7.62
CA LEU A 258 -6.04 -16.80 8.17
C LEU A 258 -6.42 -15.54 7.37
N SER A 259 -6.09 -15.48 6.09
CA SER A 259 -6.62 -14.46 5.17
C SER A 259 -8.10 -14.75 4.84
N GLY A 260 -8.78 -13.77 4.23
CA GLY A 260 -10.18 -13.90 3.82
C GLY A 260 -10.41 -14.56 2.47
N LEU A 261 -9.37 -15.11 1.82
CA LEU A 261 -9.51 -15.69 0.49
C LEU A 261 -10.61 -16.76 0.43
N SER A 262 -11.57 -16.54 -0.46
CA SER A 262 -12.60 -17.51 -0.80
C SER A 262 -12.02 -18.73 -1.53
N ILE A 263 -12.76 -19.84 -1.50
CA ILE A 263 -12.40 -21.05 -2.27
C ILE A 263 -12.16 -20.68 -3.74
N ALA A 264 -12.99 -19.81 -4.32
CA ALA A 264 -12.88 -19.44 -5.72
C ALA A 264 -11.57 -18.70 -6.04
N ASN A 265 -11.18 -17.73 -5.21
CA ASN A 265 -9.94 -16.97 -5.42
C ASN A 265 -8.70 -17.80 -5.07
N TYR A 266 -8.78 -18.69 -4.08
CA TYR A 266 -7.68 -19.59 -3.77
C TYR A 266 -7.50 -20.66 -4.85
N ASP A 267 -8.58 -21.25 -5.39
CA ASP A 267 -8.53 -22.15 -6.55
C ASP A 267 -7.92 -21.45 -7.78
N ALA A 268 -8.35 -20.21 -8.07
CA ALA A 268 -7.81 -19.43 -9.17
C ALA A 268 -6.30 -19.16 -9.00
N LEU A 269 -5.88 -18.81 -7.79
CA LEU A 269 -4.46 -18.61 -7.42
C LEU A 269 -3.65 -19.90 -7.71
N LEU A 270 -4.08 -21.04 -7.17
CA LEU A 270 -3.41 -22.31 -7.38
C LEU A 270 -3.29 -22.65 -8.87
N MET A 271 -4.39 -22.46 -9.64
CA MET A 271 -4.40 -22.70 -11.07
C MET A 271 -3.46 -21.76 -11.84
N GLY A 272 -3.47 -20.47 -11.53
CA GLY A 272 -2.65 -19.50 -12.21
C GLY A 272 -1.14 -19.72 -11.93
N TRP A 273 -0.78 -19.96 -10.68
CA TRP A 273 0.62 -20.11 -10.32
C TRP A 273 1.20 -21.47 -10.75
N SER A 274 0.40 -22.53 -10.80
CA SER A 274 0.85 -23.85 -11.27
C SER A 274 1.23 -23.91 -12.76
N THR A 275 0.90 -22.88 -13.54
CA THR A 275 1.25 -22.79 -14.96
C THR A 275 2.55 -22.02 -15.24
N GLN A 276 3.16 -21.43 -14.20
CA GLN A 276 4.36 -20.63 -14.30
C GLN A 276 5.61 -21.49 -14.07
N ASP A 277 6.76 -20.97 -14.50
CA ASP A 277 8.08 -21.56 -14.18
C ASP A 277 8.55 -21.09 -12.80
N VAL A 278 7.93 -21.62 -11.75
CA VAL A 278 8.12 -21.17 -10.38
C VAL A 278 9.37 -21.78 -9.74
N GLN A 279 9.92 -21.09 -8.72
CA GLN A 279 11.05 -21.61 -7.95
C GLN A 279 10.68 -22.93 -7.27
N PRO A 280 11.61 -23.88 -7.19
CA PRO A 280 11.37 -25.15 -6.49
C PRO A 280 11.43 -24.98 -4.98
N SER A 281 10.71 -25.86 -4.28
CA SER A 281 10.72 -25.97 -2.82
C SER A 281 10.23 -24.73 -2.08
N VAL A 282 9.34 -23.95 -2.67
CA VAL A 282 8.74 -22.76 -2.04
C VAL A 282 7.75 -23.20 -0.95
N PRO A 283 7.87 -22.68 0.28
CA PRO A 283 6.86 -22.87 1.30
C PRO A 283 5.70 -21.88 1.09
N LEU A 284 4.48 -22.37 0.96
CA LEU A 284 3.25 -21.57 0.94
C LEU A 284 2.42 -21.87 2.19
N GLY A 285 2.27 -20.91 3.08
CA GLY A 285 1.37 -21.02 4.23
C GLY A 285 -0.06 -20.60 3.84
N ALA A 286 -1.02 -21.49 4.08
CA ALA A 286 -2.43 -21.32 3.72
C ALA A 286 -3.39 -21.79 4.83
N LEU A 287 -2.98 -21.63 6.09
CA LEU A 287 -3.77 -22.05 7.27
C LEU A 287 -5.18 -21.46 7.22
N GLY A 288 -6.18 -22.37 7.25
CA GLY A 288 -7.60 -22.02 7.28
C GLY A 288 -8.23 -21.82 5.91
N LEU A 289 -7.43 -21.81 4.83
CA LEU A 289 -7.96 -21.74 3.47
C LEU A 289 -8.50 -23.11 3.00
N LYS A 290 -9.42 -23.03 2.07
CA LYS A 290 -10.06 -24.17 1.47
C LYS A 290 -9.97 -24.12 -0.04
N TYR A 291 -9.76 -25.27 -0.68
CA TYR A 291 -9.74 -25.40 -2.13
C TYR A 291 -10.71 -26.49 -2.60
N CYS A 292 -11.10 -26.44 -3.85
CA CYS A 292 -11.92 -27.47 -4.50
C CYS A 292 -11.44 -27.76 -5.93
N LEU A 293 -11.65 -26.83 -6.86
CA LEU A 293 -11.27 -27.01 -8.26
C LEU A 293 -9.75 -26.89 -8.48
N GLY A 294 -9.04 -26.27 -7.54
CA GLY A 294 -7.60 -26.11 -7.56
C GLY A 294 -6.79 -27.35 -7.21
N GLU A 295 -7.42 -28.49 -6.84
CA GLU A 295 -6.72 -29.71 -6.39
C GLU A 295 -5.62 -30.17 -7.34
N SER A 296 -5.91 -30.28 -8.64
CA SER A 296 -4.91 -30.73 -9.62
C SER A 296 -3.73 -29.77 -9.77
N ALA A 297 -4.00 -28.46 -9.71
CA ALA A 297 -3.00 -27.42 -9.75
C ALA A 297 -2.13 -27.42 -8.49
N ARG A 298 -2.76 -27.56 -7.32
CA ARG A 298 -2.09 -27.75 -6.04
C ARG A 298 -1.12 -28.93 -6.04
N GLN A 299 -1.59 -30.10 -6.54
CA GLN A 299 -0.76 -31.29 -6.66
C GLN A 299 0.39 -31.11 -7.66
N ASN A 300 0.20 -30.31 -8.73
CA ASN A 300 1.28 -29.97 -9.64
C ASN A 300 2.38 -29.18 -8.93
N LEU A 301 2.02 -28.11 -8.19
CA LEU A 301 2.99 -27.32 -7.41
C LEU A 301 3.78 -28.22 -6.43
N ILE A 302 3.12 -29.15 -5.74
CA ILE A 302 3.77 -30.06 -4.79
C ILE A 302 4.65 -31.09 -5.51
N ASN A 303 4.13 -31.80 -6.50
CA ASN A 303 4.81 -32.96 -7.09
C ASN A 303 5.86 -32.57 -8.12
N THR A 304 5.65 -31.46 -8.87
CA THR A 304 6.55 -31.04 -9.95
C THR A 304 7.58 -30.03 -9.45
N HIS A 305 7.15 -29.09 -8.60
CA HIS A 305 8.00 -28.01 -8.11
C HIS A 305 8.45 -28.19 -6.66
N ASN A 306 8.04 -29.29 -6.02
CA ASN A 306 8.40 -29.62 -4.63
C ASN A 306 7.96 -28.55 -3.61
N TRP A 307 6.85 -27.84 -3.88
CA TRP A 307 6.32 -26.87 -2.94
C TRP A 307 5.79 -27.52 -1.67
N SER A 308 5.91 -26.80 -0.55
CA SER A 308 5.31 -27.17 0.72
C SER A 308 4.08 -26.30 0.98
N ILE A 309 2.89 -26.78 0.61
CA ILE A 309 1.63 -26.06 0.86
C ILE A 309 1.04 -26.62 2.15
N LEU A 310 0.92 -25.75 3.19
CA LEU A 310 0.64 -26.16 4.55
C LEU A 310 -0.71 -25.63 5.04
N ASP A 311 -1.43 -26.52 5.75
CA ASP A 311 -2.59 -26.20 6.58
C ASP A 311 -3.83 -25.70 5.81
N ASP A 312 -3.88 -25.89 4.48
CA ASP A 312 -5.10 -25.78 3.68
C ASP A 312 -5.88 -27.10 3.68
N SER A 313 -7.11 -27.08 3.22
CA SER A 313 -7.95 -28.28 3.18
C SER A 313 -8.87 -28.33 1.98
N LEU A 314 -9.09 -29.57 1.47
CA LEU A 314 -10.12 -29.81 0.45
C LEU A 314 -11.50 -29.62 1.05
N ASP A 315 -12.27 -28.72 0.49
CA ASP A 315 -13.68 -28.52 0.83
C ASP A 315 -14.45 -28.19 -0.45
N CYS A 316 -14.86 -29.26 -1.14
CA CYS A 316 -15.78 -29.11 -2.24
C CYS A 316 -17.19 -29.08 -1.65
N PRO A 317 -17.85 -27.90 -1.63
CA PRO A 317 -19.26 -27.89 -1.29
C PRO A 317 -19.93 -28.96 -2.17
N VAL A 318 -20.58 -29.93 -1.56
CA VAL A 318 -21.40 -30.92 -2.29
C VAL A 318 -22.51 -30.15 -2.98
N ALA A 319 -22.15 -29.50 -4.08
CA ALA A 319 -23.13 -29.01 -5.01
C ALA A 319 -23.94 -30.25 -5.43
N ASN A 320 -25.22 -30.21 -5.22
CA ASN A 320 -26.07 -30.86 -6.23
C ASN A 320 -25.40 -30.57 -7.56
N ILE A 321 -24.93 -31.60 -8.29
CA ILE A 321 -24.14 -31.51 -9.51
C ILE A 321 -24.91 -30.62 -10.52
N PHE A 322 -24.76 -29.30 -10.34
CA PHE A 322 -24.96 -28.36 -11.40
C PHE A 322 -23.57 -28.17 -12.01
N TYR A 323 -23.35 -28.76 -13.18
CA TYR A 323 -22.29 -28.28 -14.08
C TYR A 323 -22.38 -26.75 -14.06
N PRO A 324 -21.29 -26.01 -13.83
CA PRO A 324 -21.37 -24.56 -13.86
C PRO A 324 -21.89 -24.23 -15.28
N ASN A 325 -23.15 -23.85 -15.37
CA ASN A 325 -23.67 -23.28 -16.61
C ASN A 325 -22.70 -22.12 -16.92
N GLU A 326 -22.13 -22.15 -18.13
CA GLU A 326 -21.44 -20.99 -18.66
C GLU A 326 -22.30 -19.76 -18.37
N LEU A 327 -21.66 -18.62 -18.05
CA LEU A 327 -22.42 -17.39 -17.97
C LEU A 327 -23.14 -17.17 -19.31
N GLU A 328 -24.44 -17.34 -19.32
CA GLU A 328 -25.25 -17.04 -20.49
C GLU A 328 -25.37 -15.54 -20.66
N ILE A 329 -24.38 -14.93 -21.30
CA ILE A 329 -24.35 -13.51 -21.60
C ILE A 329 -24.37 -13.28 -23.09
N SER A 330 -25.10 -12.25 -23.47
CA SER A 330 -25.13 -11.74 -24.85
C SER A 330 -24.32 -10.47 -24.95
N ILE A 331 -23.47 -10.32 -25.96
CA ILE A 331 -22.69 -9.13 -26.26
C ILE A 331 -23.19 -8.51 -27.54
N TYR A 332 -23.59 -7.24 -27.49
CA TYR A 332 -24.09 -6.51 -28.65
C TYR A 332 -23.75 -4.99 -28.60
N PRO A 333 -23.60 -4.34 -29.76
CA PRO A 333 -23.46 -4.95 -31.08
C PRO A 333 -22.09 -5.65 -31.21
N ASN A 334 -22.06 -6.75 -31.94
CA ASN A 334 -20.83 -7.44 -32.29
C ASN A 334 -20.93 -7.95 -33.72
N PRO A 335 -20.26 -7.33 -34.68
CA PRO A 335 -19.18 -6.32 -34.59
C PRO A 335 -19.59 -4.96 -33.99
N THR A 336 -18.62 -4.24 -33.44
CA THR A 336 -18.80 -2.91 -32.85
C THR A 336 -17.77 -1.90 -33.37
N THR A 337 -18.10 -0.60 -33.31
CA THR A 337 -17.16 0.48 -33.62
C THR A 337 -16.64 1.21 -32.37
N LYS A 338 -17.39 1.18 -31.26
CA LYS A 338 -17.02 1.94 -30.06
C LYS A 338 -17.34 1.22 -28.76
N LYS A 339 -18.53 0.63 -28.63
CA LYS A 339 -19.01 0.09 -27.37
C LYS A 339 -19.68 -1.25 -27.58
N VAL A 340 -19.53 -2.14 -26.60
CA VAL A 340 -20.34 -3.35 -26.48
C VAL A 340 -21.17 -3.28 -25.21
N PHE A 341 -22.42 -3.69 -25.31
CA PHE A 341 -23.30 -3.90 -24.17
C PHE A 341 -23.29 -5.38 -23.81
N ILE A 342 -23.45 -5.66 -22.55
CA ILE A 342 -23.53 -7.02 -22.04
C ILE A 342 -24.86 -7.14 -21.31
N ASP A 343 -25.68 -8.06 -21.78
CA ASP A 343 -26.96 -8.34 -21.17
C ASP A 343 -26.75 -9.27 -19.97
N TRP A 344 -26.78 -8.62 -18.79
CA TRP A 344 -26.56 -9.28 -17.50
C TRP A 344 -27.28 -8.50 -16.40
N ASN A 345 -28.08 -9.20 -15.61
CA ASN A 345 -28.97 -8.56 -14.63
C ASN A 345 -28.52 -8.70 -13.17
N ASP A 346 -27.32 -9.27 -12.92
CA ASP A 346 -26.95 -9.64 -11.55
C ASP A 346 -25.64 -9.02 -11.09
N THR A 347 -24.90 -9.17 -10.29
CA THR A 347 -23.62 -8.72 -9.73
C THR A 347 -22.69 -7.97 -10.71
N PRO A 348 -21.77 -7.12 -10.25
CA PRO A 348 -20.77 -6.48 -11.09
C PRO A 348 -19.95 -7.53 -11.85
N LEU A 349 -19.73 -7.27 -13.14
CA LEU A 349 -18.91 -8.12 -14.00
C LEU A 349 -17.53 -7.52 -14.20
N HIS A 350 -16.55 -8.41 -14.28
CA HIS A 350 -15.20 -8.09 -14.72
C HIS A 350 -15.04 -8.48 -16.17
N ILE A 351 -14.42 -7.63 -16.98
CA ILE A 351 -14.03 -7.94 -18.35
C ILE A 351 -12.54 -7.75 -18.55
N ALA A 352 -11.90 -8.78 -19.11
CA ALA A 352 -10.54 -8.69 -19.63
C ALA A 352 -10.58 -8.98 -21.13
N LEU A 353 -9.97 -8.09 -21.93
CA LEU A 353 -9.82 -8.28 -23.36
C LEU A 353 -8.38 -8.60 -23.71
N TYR A 354 -8.21 -9.57 -24.59
CA TYR A 354 -6.93 -10.01 -25.10
C TYR A 354 -6.89 -9.87 -26.62
N ASP A 355 -5.78 -9.44 -27.17
CA ASP A 355 -5.53 -9.47 -28.60
C ASP A 355 -5.27 -10.91 -29.10
N LEU A 356 -5.01 -11.08 -30.40
CA LEU A 356 -4.73 -12.40 -30.99
C LEU A 356 -3.38 -12.98 -30.56
N LEU A 357 -2.50 -12.17 -29.99
CA LEU A 357 -1.19 -12.60 -29.47
C LEU A 357 -1.27 -13.02 -28.00
N GLY A 358 -2.44 -12.79 -27.35
CA GLY A 358 -2.64 -13.09 -25.93
C GLY A 358 -2.31 -11.95 -24.99
N ASN A 359 -1.94 -10.77 -25.50
CA ASN A 359 -1.70 -9.59 -24.66
C ASN A 359 -3.01 -9.03 -24.15
N ARG A 360 -3.09 -8.73 -22.86
CA ARG A 360 -4.26 -8.06 -22.26
C ARG A 360 -4.27 -6.59 -22.68
N VAL A 361 -5.33 -6.17 -23.36
CA VAL A 361 -5.49 -4.80 -23.91
C VAL A 361 -6.56 -3.99 -23.17
N LEU A 362 -7.33 -4.62 -22.30
CA LEU A 362 -8.31 -3.98 -21.43
C LEU A 362 -8.62 -4.88 -20.24
N HIS A 363 -8.69 -4.29 -19.06
CA HIS A 363 -9.28 -4.94 -17.88
C HIS A 363 -10.05 -3.89 -17.08
N LYS A 364 -11.29 -4.16 -16.74
CA LYS A 364 -12.06 -3.33 -15.82
C LYS A 364 -13.37 -3.96 -15.36
N ASN A 365 -13.86 -3.39 -14.26
CA ASN A 365 -15.21 -3.66 -13.78
C ASN A 365 -16.23 -2.86 -14.59
N PHE A 366 -17.39 -3.43 -14.86
CA PHE A 366 -18.45 -2.72 -15.55
C PHE A 366 -19.84 -3.23 -15.14
N THR A 367 -20.85 -2.42 -15.36
CA THR A 367 -22.23 -2.74 -15.00
C THR A 367 -23.09 -3.11 -16.20
N ASN A 368 -22.93 -2.45 -17.35
CA ASN A 368 -23.79 -2.67 -18.52
C ASN A 368 -23.12 -2.45 -19.89
N TYR A 369 -21.98 -1.78 -19.99
CA TYR A 369 -21.27 -1.62 -21.28
C TYR A 369 -19.76 -1.51 -21.09
N CYS A 370 -19.02 -1.87 -22.14
CA CYS A 370 -17.58 -1.70 -22.25
C CYS A 370 -17.23 -0.77 -23.41
N ASP A 371 -16.48 0.30 -23.13
CA ASP A 371 -16.00 1.24 -24.15
C ASP A 371 -14.69 0.74 -24.74
N LEU A 372 -14.69 0.54 -26.05
CA LEU A 372 -13.58 0.01 -26.85
C LEU A 372 -13.04 1.06 -27.83
N SER A 373 -13.44 2.33 -27.69
CA SER A 373 -13.09 3.40 -28.66
C SER A 373 -11.59 3.63 -28.79
N HIS A 374 -10.83 3.30 -27.76
CA HIS A 374 -9.37 3.43 -27.72
C HIS A 374 -8.61 2.24 -28.31
N LEU A 375 -9.31 1.12 -28.60
CA LEU A 375 -8.69 -0.04 -29.22
C LEU A 375 -8.68 0.07 -30.75
N GLU A 376 -7.70 -0.55 -31.37
CA GLU A 376 -7.63 -0.65 -32.84
C GLU A 376 -8.70 -1.61 -33.39
N SER A 377 -8.97 -1.52 -34.70
CA SER A 377 -9.85 -2.48 -35.39
C SER A 377 -9.20 -3.87 -35.37
N GLY A 378 -9.96 -4.87 -34.95
CA GLY A 378 -9.42 -6.22 -34.81
C GLY A 378 -10.36 -7.19 -34.11
N ILE A 379 -9.84 -8.38 -33.86
CA ILE A 379 -10.55 -9.44 -33.13
C ILE A 379 -9.94 -9.55 -31.75
N TYR A 380 -10.80 -9.54 -30.74
CA TYR A 380 -10.43 -9.65 -29.35
C TYR A 380 -11.12 -10.83 -28.67
N LYS A 381 -10.41 -11.48 -27.76
CA LYS A 381 -10.95 -12.48 -26.84
C LYS A 381 -11.40 -11.76 -25.57
N ALA A 382 -12.68 -11.77 -25.27
CA ALA A 382 -13.23 -11.25 -24.02
C ALA A 382 -13.39 -12.39 -23.00
N VAL A 383 -12.74 -12.28 -21.87
CA VAL A 383 -13.02 -13.10 -20.68
C VAL A 383 -13.89 -12.26 -19.75
N ILE A 384 -15.06 -12.77 -19.42
CA ILE A 384 -16.04 -12.05 -18.59
C ILE A 384 -16.37 -12.93 -17.40
N SER A 385 -16.25 -12.35 -16.21
CA SER A 385 -16.41 -13.06 -14.93
C SER A 385 -17.24 -12.23 -13.96
N ASN A 386 -17.97 -12.90 -13.07
CA ASN A 386 -18.62 -12.29 -11.91
C ASN A 386 -17.93 -12.71 -10.58
N GLY A 387 -16.70 -13.21 -10.66
CA GLY A 387 -15.97 -13.76 -9.52
C GLY A 387 -16.32 -15.22 -9.18
N LEU A 388 -17.49 -15.70 -9.58
CA LEU A 388 -17.93 -17.08 -9.35
C LEU A 388 -17.94 -17.91 -10.65
N LYS A 389 -18.20 -17.26 -11.77
CA LYS A 389 -18.32 -17.89 -13.09
C LYS A 389 -17.63 -17.01 -14.11
N SER A 390 -17.11 -17.64 -15.16
CA SER A 390 -16.55 -16.92 -16.30
C SER A 390 -17.06 -17.49 -17.62
N THR A 391 -17.08 -16.66 -18.65
CA THR A 391 -17.31 -17.08 -20.03
C THR A 391 -16.37 -16.35 -20.96
N THR A 392 -16.09 -16.97 -22.09
CA THR A 392 -15.24 -16.38 -23.12
C THR A 392 -16.07 -16.07 -24.35
N LYS A 393 -15.98 -14.84 -24.83
CA LYS A 393 -16.69 -14.39 -26.05
C LYS A 393 -15.68 -13.71 -27.00
N LYS A 394 -15.96 -13.82 -28.29
CA LYS A 394 -15.23 -13.11 -29.34
C LYS A 394 -15.86 -11.75 -29.55
N ILE A 395 -15.05 -10.68 -29.56
CA ILE A 395 -15.47 -9.34 -29.96
C ILE A 395 -14.74 -8.95 -31.24
N VAL A 396 -15.52 -8.42 -32.20
CA VAL A 396 -15.00 -7.88 -33.46
C VAL A 396 -15.13 -6.35 -33.39
N LYS A 397 -14.01 -5.65 -33.40
CA LYS A 397 -13.95 -4.18 -33.44
C LYS A 397 -13.65 -3.72 -34.87
N ASN A 398 -14.56 -2.94 -35.42
CA ASN A 398 -14.42 -2.31 -36.75
C ASN A 398 -13.80 -0.95 -36.68
#